data_cc3cfb7b8a6ef5e4da27c70e0030ae9f
#
_entry.id   cc3cfb7b8a6ef5e4da27c70e0030ae9f
#
_cell.length_a   1.000
_cell.length_b   1.000
_cell.length_c   1.000
_cell.angle_alpha   90.00
_cell.angle_beta   90.00
_cell.angle_gamma   90.00
#
_symmetry.space_group_name_H-M   'P 1'
#
loop_
_entity.id
_entity.type
_entity.pdbx_description
1 polymer ?
#
loop_
_entity_poly.entity_id
_entity_poly.type
_entity_poly.pdbx_seq_one_letter_code
_entity_poly.pdbx_strand_id
1 'polypeptide(L)'
;LLEVPALADAPQVFVQGLHVVPHDDGTVAIGSTSERDFALPDTVDAQVDGVLQRAQEALPVFGSARVRARWAGVRPRARSRAPLLGAWPGRPGHFVANGGFKIGFGMAPKVAAVIADLVLDGRDTIPEGFRLQA
;
A
#
# COMPACT_ATOMS: atom_id res chain seq x y z
N LEU A 1 -9.84 3.74 9.60
CA LEU A 1 -10.74 4.64 8.86
C LEU A 1 -11.56 5.44 9.85
N LEU A 2 -11.53 6.74 9.74
CA LEU A 2 -12.27 7.68 10.57
C LEU A 2 -13.39 8.32 9.74
N GLU A 3 -14.43 8.78 10.44
CA GLU A 3 -15.52 9.58 9.86
C GLU A 3 -15.27 11.04 10.19
N VAL A 4 -14.95 11.85 9.17
CA VAL A 4 -14.59 13.26 9.29
C VAL A 4 -15.08 14.03 8.06
N PRO A 5 -16.41 14.28 7.94
CA PRO A 5 -16.98 14.90 6.74
C PRO A 5 -16.38 16.26 6.38
N ALA A 6 -15.88 17.00 7.37
CA ALA A 6 -15.23 18.29 7.16
C ALA A 6 -13.91 18.22 6.34
N LEU A 7 -13.38 17.03 6.12
CA LEU A 7 -12.14 16.82 5.37
C LEU A 7 -12.35 16.18 3.99
N ALA A 8 -13.58 16.05 3.49
CA ALA A 8 -13.85 15.36 2.22
C ALA A 8 -13.04 15.92 1.04
N ASP A 9 -12.86 17.24 0.97
CA ASP A 9 -12.09 17.90 -0.09
C ASP A 9 -10.65 18.28 0.31
N ALA A 10 -10.19 17.80 1.47
CA ALA A 10 -8.86 18.17 1.95
C ALA A 10 -7.76 17.38 1.23
N PRO A 11 -6.58 17.97 1.02
CA PRO A 11 -5.45 17.24 0.44
C PRO A 11 -4.91 16.17 1.39
N GLN A 12 -4.26 15.16 0.82
CA GLN A 12 -3.48 14.20 1.62
C GLN A 12 -2.39 14.93 2.40
N VAL A 13 -2.21 14.54 3.67
CA VAL A 13 -1.18 15.09 4.56
C VAL A 13 -0.28 13.98 5.05
N PHE A 14 1.03 14.28 5.14
CA PHE A 14 2.00 13.44 5.82
C PHE A 14 2.54 14.19 7.04
N VAL A 15 2.27 13.68 8.22
CA VAL A 15 2.62 14.33 9.48
C VAL A 15 3.05 13.31 10.54
N GLN A 16 4.15 13.56 11.23
CA GLN A 16 4.68 12.70 12.31
C GLN A 16 4.79 11.20 11.91
N GLY A 17 5.16 10.93 10.66
CA GLY A 17 5.28 9.56 10.15
C GLY A 17 3.94 8.91 9.78
N LEU A 18 2.83 9.63 9.85
CA LEU A 18 1.50 9.17 9.46
C LEU A 18 1.09 9.74 8.12
N HIS A 19 0.48 8.92 7.30
CA HIS A 19 -0.32 9.35 6.16
C HIS A 19 -1.75 9.59 6.59
N VAL A 20 -2.28 10.73 6.21
CA VAL A 20 -3.68 11.13 6.42
C VAL A 20 -4.27 11.32 5.03
N VAL A 21 -5.18 10.44 4.64
CA VAL A 21 -5.76 10.39 3.30
C VAL A 21 -7.27 10.61 3.38
N PRO A 22 -7.74 11.83 3.13
CA PRO A 22 -9.17 12.10 3.01
C PRO A 22 -9.77 11.43 1.77
N HIS A 23 -11.05 11.07 1.85
CA HIS A 23 -11.85 10.53 0.78
C HIS A 23 -13.10 11.38 0.56
N ASP A 24 -13.61 11.40 -0.65
CA ASP A 24 -14.77 12.20 -1.07
C ASP A 24 -16.06 11.86 -0.30
N ASP A 25 -16.13 10.65 0.27
CA ASP A 25 -17.27 10.20 1.10
C ASP A 25 -17.23 10.72 2.54
N GLY A 26 -16.31 11.61 2.87
CA GLY A 26 -16.14 12.15 4.23
C GLY A 26 -15.44 11.21 5.19
N THR A 27 -14.85 10.13 4.70
CA THR A 27 -13.98 9.28 5.51
C THR A 27 -12.50 9.69 5.36
N VAL A 28 -11.69 9.33 6.34
CA VAL A 28 -10.25 9.59 6.32
C VAL A 28 -9.51 8.32 6.71
N ALA A 29 -8.65 7.83 5.83
CA ALA A 29 -7.72 6.76 6.18
C ALA A 29 -6.49 7.37 6.85
N ILE A 30 -6.12 6.83 8.01
CA ILE A 30 -4.86 7.17 8.70
C ILE A 30 -4.01 5.91 8.87
N GLY A 31 -2.70 6.05 8.76
CA GLY A 31 -1.76 4.94 8.89
C GLY A 31 -0.32 5.40 8.76
N SER A 32 0.58 4.58 9.11
CA SER A 32 0.43 3.19 9.53
C SER A 32 1.52 2.82 10.51
N THR A 33 1.35 1.65 11.09
CA THR A 33 2.48 0.90 11.64
C THR A 33 3.27 0.24 10.49
N SER A 34 4.44 -0.28 10.74
CA SER A 34 5.27 -0.96 9.71
C SER A 34 6.27 -1.88 10.38
N GLU A 35 5.82 -3.06 10.73
CA GLU A 35 6.61 -4.12 11.36
C GLU A 35 7.16 -5.08 10.29
N ARG A 36 8.26 -5.76 10.62
CA ARG A 36 8.80 -6.87 9.85
C ARG A 36 8.28 -8.21 10.34
N ASP A 37 8.09 -8.29 11.65
CA ASP A 37 7.66 -9.49 12.35
C ASP A 37 6.26 -9.26 12.89
N PHE A 38 5.38 -10.19 12.65
CA PHE A 38 3.98 -10.14 13.07
C PHE A 38 3.46 -11.58 13.34
N ALA A 39 2.53 -11.71 14.25
CA ALA A 39 1.97 -13.02 14.59
C ALA A 39 0.98 -13.51 13.51
N LEU A 40 0.09 -12.62 13.06
CA LEU A 40 -0.93 -12.91 12.05
C LEU A 40 -0.94 -11.80 10.99
N PRO A 41 -1.07 -12.12 9.70
CA PRO A 41 -0.88 -11.17 8.60
C PRO A 41 -2.01 -10.14 8.45
N ASP A 42 -3.17 -10.42 9.01
CA ASP A 42 -4.42 -9.67 8.81
C ASP A 42 -5.12 -9.26 10.11
N THR A 43 -4.45 -9.50 11.24
CA THR A 43 -5.01 -9.20 12.56
C THR A 43 -4.53 -7.85 13.08
N VAL A 44 -5.49 -7.04 13.49
CA VAL A 44 -5.25 -5.75 14.14
C VAL A 44 -4.77 -5.98 15.56
N ASP A 45 -3.75 -5.25 15.99
CA ASP A 45 -3.23 -5.23 17.35
C ASP A 45 -3.28 -3.84 18.01
N ALA A 46 -2.79 -3.72 19.22
CA ALA A 46 -2.80 -2.47 19.99
C ALA A 46 -1.98 -1.34 19.37
N GLN A 47 -1.09 -1.61 18.42
CA GLN A 47 -0.29 -0.58 17.75
C GLN A 47 -1.18 0.38 16.93
N VAL A 48 -2.33 -0.08 16.46
CA VAL A 48 -3.30 0.75 15.73
C VAL A 48 -3.92 1.83 16.64
N ASP A 49 -4.05 1.58 17.94
CA ASP A 49 -4.50 2.60 18.89
C ASP A 49 -3.46 3.72 19.02
N GLY A 50 -2.17 3.38 19.01
CA GLY A 50 -1.09 4.37 18.97
C GLY A 50 -1.06 5.19 17.67
N VAL A 51 -1.48 4.65 16.54
CA VAL A 51 -1.67 5.40 15.29
C VAL A 51 -2.77 6.46 15.47
N LEU A 52 -3.91 6.07 16.04
CA LEU A 52 -5.02 6.98 16.29
C LEU A 52 -4.62 8.10 17.26
N GLN A 53 -3.98 7.75 18.36
CA GLN A 53 -3.50 8.74 19.33
C GLN A 53 -2.57 9.79 18.70
N ARG A 54 -1.54 9.37 17.96
CA ARG A 54 -0.64 10.29 17.26
C ARG A 54 -1.37 11.16 16.23
N ALA A 55 -2.38 10.61 15.56
CA ALA A 55 -3.16 11.39 14.61
C ALA A 55 -3.98 12.47 15.31
N GLN A 56 -4.58 12.18 16.47
CA GLN A 56 -5.32 13.12 17.28
C GLN A 56 -4.43 14.23 17.87
N GLU A 57 -3.21 13.88 18.30
CA GLU A 57 -2.21 14.84 18.77
C GLU A 57 -1.74 15.77 17.65
N ALA A 58 -1.55 15.24 16.44
CA ALA A 58 -1.08 16.02 15.30
C ALA A 58 -2.18 16.91 14.67
N LEU A 59 -3.41 16.42 14.66
CA LEU A 59 -4.55 17.06 14.00
C LEU A 59 -5.79 17.00 14.93
N PRO A 60 -6.06 18.05 15.69
CA PRO A 60 -7.15 18.08 16.67
C PRO A 60 -8.55 17.75 16.12
N VAL A 61 -8.76 17.92 14.81
CA VAL A 61 -10.02 17.54 14.14
C VAL A 61 -10.38 16.07 14.32
N PHE A 62 -9.41 15.21 14.63
CA PHE A 62 -9.65 13.77 14.89
C PHE A 62 -10.05 13.47 16.34
N GLY A 63 -10.02 14.45 17.25
CA GLY A 63 -10.30 14.23 18.68
C GLY A 63 -11.66 13.63 18.97
N SER A 64 -12.68 13.96 18.16
CA SER A 64 -14.04 13.43 18.26
C SER A 64 -14.45 12.52 17.10
N ALA A 65 -13.50 12.18 16.23
CA ALA A 65 -13.80 11.40 15.03
C ALA A 65 -14.19 9.95 15.38
N ARG A 66 -15.29 9.49 14.79
CA ARG A 66 -15.77 8.13 14.95
C ARG A 66 -14.87 7.17 14.13
N VAL A 67 -14.38 6.13 14.77
CA VAL A 67 -13.68 5.04 14.09
C VAL A 67 -14.69 4.14 13.37
N ARG A 68 -14.63 4.06 12.05
CA ARG A 68 -15.48 3.20 11.21
C ARG A 68 -14.89 1.81 11.00
N ALA A 69 -13.58 1.74 10.78
CA ALA A 69 -12.90 0.47 10.52
C ALA A 69 -11.45 0.52 10.96
N ARG A 70 -10.93 -0.65 11.28
CA ARG A 70 -9.50 -0.92 11.51
C ARG A 70 -9.12 -2.13 10.68
N TRP A 71 -7.94 -2.15 10.12
CA TRP A 71 -7.44 -3.29 9.34
C TRP A 71 -5.92 -3.41 9.45
N ALA A 72 -5.45 -4.58 9.18
CA ALA A 72 -4.03 -4.88 8.99
C ALA A 72 -3.85 -5.63 7.66
N GLY A 73 -2.64 -5.64 7.15
CA GLY A 73 -2.32 -6.37 5.93
C GLY A 73 -0.83 -6.35 5.65
N VAL A 74 -0.35 -7.39 5.02
CA VAL A 74 1.05 -7.54 4.66
C VAL A 74 1.33 -6.90 3.31
N ARG A 75 2.34 -6.05 3.26
CA ARG A 75 2.88 -5.52 2.01
C ARG A 75 3.98 -6.44 1.48
N PRO A 76 3.80 -7.09 0.32
CA PRO A 76 4.83 -7.94 -0.25
C PRO A 76 6.05 -7.11 -0.62
N ARG A 77 7.22 -7.54 -0.16
CA ARG A 77 8.49 -6.87 -0.39
C ARG A 77 9.49 -7.83 -1.00
N ALA A 78 9.96 -7.52 -2.20
CA ALA A 78 11.09 -8.19 -2.79
C ALA A 78 12.41 -7.83 -2.05
N ARG A 79 13.40 -8.71 -2.13
CA ARG A 79 14.74 -8.45 -1.55
C ARG A 79 15.39 -7.22 -2.18
N SER A 80 15.22 -7.03 -3.48
CA SER A 80 15.68 -5.86 -4.24
C SER A 80 15.00 -4.54 -3.85
N ARG A 81 13.86 -4.60 -3.15
CA ARG A 81 12.92 -3.48 -2.88
C ARG A 81 12.24 -2.91 -4.13
N ALA A 82 12.53 -3.44 -5.31
CA ALA A 82 11.82 -3.16 -6.55
C ALA A 82 10.74 -4.22 -6.79
N PRO A 83 9.66 -3.92 -7.51
CA PRO A 83 8.72 -4.92 -7.96
C PRO A 83 9.41 -6.05 -8.72
N LEU A 84 8.89 -7.27 -8.59
CA LEU A 84 9.31 -8.44 -9.35
C LEU A 84 8.31 -8.69 -10.47
N LEU A 85 8.79 -8.67 -11.70
CA LEU A 85 7.98 -8.81 -12.89
C LEU A 85 8.55 -9.92 -13.80
N GLY A 86 7.69 -10.64 -14.48
CA GLY A 86 8.13 -11.58 -15.50
C GLY A 86 7.31 -12.86 -15.59
N ALA A 87 7.70 -13.73 -16.52
CA ALA A 87 7.18 -15.08 -16.59
C ALA A 87 7.65 -15.91 -15.39
N TRP A 88 6.78 -16.78 -14.89
CA TRP A 88 7.16 -17.69 -13.80
C TRP A 88 8.08 -18.79 -14.34
N PRO A 89 9.28 -18.97 -13.76
CA PRO A 89 10.19 -20.01 -14.19
C PRO A 89 9.57 -21.42 -14.12
N GLY A 90 9.70 -22.19 -15.19
CA GLY A 90 9.17 -23.56 -15.27
C GLY A 90 7.64 -23.71 -15.31
N ARG A 91 6.88 -22.60 -15.43
CA ARG A 91 5.42 -22.63 -15.55
C ARG A 91 4.94 -21.79 -16.73
N PRO A 92 4.88 -22.33 -17.94
CA PRO A 92 4.38 -21.60 -19.11
C PRO A 92 2.98 -21.02 -18.87
N GLY A 93 2.75 -19.80 -19.34
CA GLY A 93 1.48 -19.09 -19.18
C GLY A 93 1.24 -18.47 -17.80
N HIS A 94 2.18 -18.61 -16.87
CA HIS A 94 2.10 -17.97 -15.56
C HIS A 94 3.05 -16.76 -15.49
N PHE A 95 2.59 -15.69 -14.88
CA PHE A 95 3.33 -14.43 -14.78
C PHE A 95 3.32 -13.89 -13.35
N VAL A 96 4.31 -13.09 -13.02
CA VAL A 96 4.44 -12.43 -11.71
C VAL A 96 4.45 -10.92 -11.90
N ALA A 97 3.65 -10.23 -11.09
CA ALA A 97 3.70 -8.80 -10.87
C ALA A 97 3.48 -8.56 -9.37
N ASN A 98 4.55 -8.48 -8.57
CA ASN A 98 4.45 -8.42 -7.12
C ASN A 98 5.64 -7.68 -6.51
N GLY A 99 5.66 -7.52 -5.19
CA GLY A 99 6.79 -6.95 -4.45
C GLY A 99 6.86 -5.42 -4.45
N GLY A 100 5.81 -4.73 -4.86
CA GLY A 100 5.78 -3.27 -4.96
C GLY A 100 5.93 -2.51 -3.64
N PHE A 101 5.78 -3.18 -2.51
CA PHE A 101 5.99 -2.67 -1.15
C PHE A 101 5.37 -1.28 -0.93
N LYS A 102 6.21 -0.23 -0.76
CA LYS A 102 5.75 1.15 -0.51
C LYS A 102 5.52 1.97 -1.78
N ILE A 103 5.97 1.49 -2.93
CA ILE A 103 5.90 2.22 -4.21
C ILE A 103 4.90 1.63 -5.20
N GLY A 104 4.18 0.57 -4.80
CA GLY A 104 3.29 -0.17 -5.69
C GLY A 104 2.27 0.68 -6.42
N PHE A 105 1.63 1.61 -5.74
CA PHE A 105 0.65 2.51 -6.34
C PHE A 105 1.26 3.40 -7.44
N GLY A 106 2.38 4.06 -7.12
CA GLY A 106 3.07 4.92 -8.10
C GLY A 106 3.62 4.17 -9.30
N MET A 107 3.98 2.89 -9.12
CA MET A 107 4.50 2.02 -10.19
C MET A 107 3.39 1.31 -10.99
N ALA A 108 2.18 1.22 -10.47
CA ALA A 108 1.11 0.41 -11.03
C ALA A 108 0.84 0.66 -12.53
N PRO A 109 0.75 1.90 -13.03
CA PRO A 109 0.49 2.13 -14.45
C PRO A 109 1.59 1.57 -15.36
N LYS A 110 2.86 1.74 -14.96
CA LYS A 110 3.99 1.22 -15.75
C LYS A 110 4.10 -0.30 -15.64
N VAL A 111 3.88 -0.86 -14.47
CA VAL A 111 3.83 -2.32 -14.25
C VAL A 111 2.74 -2.94 -15.10
N ALA A 112 1.54 -2.35 -15.11
CA ALA A 112 0.44 -2.84 -15.92
C ALA A 112 0.79 -2.86 -17.42
N ALA A 113 1.35 -1.77 -17.95
CA ALA A 113 1.74 -1.70 -19.36
C ALA A 113 2.79 -2.75 -19.73
N VAL A 114 3.84 -2.89 -18.94
CA VAL A 114 4.93 -3.84 -19.20
C VAL A 114 4.46 -5.30 -19.10
N ILE A 115 3.60 -5.62 -18.14
CA ILE A 115 3.04 -6.98 -18.01
C ILE A 115 2.02 -7.26 -19.12
N ALA A 116 1.22 -6.28 -19.54
CA ALA A 116 0.32 -6.45 -20.68
C ALA A 116 1.10 -6.73 -21.97
N ASP A 117 2.16 -5.98 -22.25
CA ASP A 117 3.06 -6.22 -23.37
C ASP A 117 3.61 -7.65 -23.38
N LEU A 118 4.05 -8.12 -22.21
CA LEU A 118 4.60 -9.46 -22.07
C LEU A 118 3.54 -10.57 -22.27
N VAL A 119 2.36 -10.39 -21.67
CA VAL A 119 1.31 -11.42 -21.65
C VAL A 119 0.58 -11.50 -22.99
N LEU A 120 0.27 -10.35 -23.58
CA LEU A 120 -0.56 -10.28 -24.79
C LEU A 120 0.26 -10.40 -26.08
N ASP A 121 1.42 -9.75 -26.12
CA ASP A 121 2.22 -9.60 -27.33
C ASP A 121 3.53 -10.41 -27.28
N GLY A 122 3.85 -11.05 -26.16
CA GLY A 122 5.15 -11.70 -25.94
C GLY A 122 6.33 -10.74 -25.92
N ARG A 123 6.07 -9.44 -25.83
CA ARG A 123 7.07 -8.39 -25.89
C ARG A 123 7.63 -8.11 -24.50
N ASP A 124 8.84 -8.59 -24.23
CA ASP A 124 9.51 -8.41 -22.96
C ASP A 124 10.29 -7.08 -22.91
N THR A 125 9.68 -6.09 -22.27
CA THR A 125 10.27 -4.75 -22.02
C THR A 125 10.61 -4.53 -20.55
N ILE A 126 10.65 -5.59 -19.73
CA ILE A 126 10.95 -5.49 -18.30
C ILE A 126 12.39 -5.04 -18.08
N PRO A 127 12.65 -3.93 -17.37
CA PRO A 127 14.00 -3.54 -17.00
C PRO A 127 14.67 -4.60 -16.11
N GLU A 128 16.00 -4.77 -16.25
CA GLU A 128 16.71 -5.85 -15.57
C GLU A 128 16.56 -5.87 -14.05
N GLY A 129 16.56 -4.71 -13.40
CA GLY A 129 16.37 -4.59 -11.95
C GLY A 129 14.99 -5.01 -11.42
N PHE A 130 14.04 -5.29 -12.30
CA PHE A 130 12.67 -5.71 -11.97
C PHE A 130 12.39 -7.17 -12.39
N ARG A 131 13.33 -7.83 -13.05
CA ARG A 131 13.13 -9.20 -13.51
C ARG A 131 13.05 -10.19 -12.35
N LEU A 132 12.11 -11.11 -12.47
CA LEU A 132 12.11 -12.31 -11.65
C LEU A 132 13.36 -13.13 -12.01
N GLN A 133 14.27 -13.26 -11.05
CA GLN A 133 15.44 -14.12 -11.22
C GLN A 133 15.06 -15.57 -10.95
N ALA A 134 15.52 -16.46 -11.80
CA ALA A 134 15.32 -17.90 -11.69
C ALA A 134 16.09 -18.48 -10.47
#